data_1d33f6e3b0f7b18805d9d36486368a13
#
_entry.id   1d33f6e3b0f7b18805d9d36486368a13
#
_cell.length_a   1.000
_cell.length_b   1.000
_cell.length_c   1.000
_cell.angle_alpha   90.00
_cell.angle_beta   90.00
_cell.angle_gamma   90.00
#
_symmetry.space_group_name_H-M   'P 1'
#
loop_
_entity.id
_entity.type
_entity.pdbx_description
1 polymer ?
#
loop_
_entity_poly.entity_id
_entity_poly.type
_entity_poly.pdbx_seq_one_letter_code
_entity_poly.pdbx_strand_id
1 'polypeptide(L)'
;TGVQTCALPIYKYTSKSNLVAVISNGTAVLGLGDIGPLASKPVMEGKGLLFKIFADIDVFDIEVDTNNIEEFIQTVKNISPTFGGINLEDIKAPDAFEIERRLVDELDIPVMHDDQHGTAIISGAALINALEIADKKINEVRMVICGAGAAAISCGKIYKALGVKAENIIMFDSKGPLNEKRDNLTSEKKDFISNRNDVESLSDAVKNSDIFIGLSKSNMLTAEMLKTMAINPIVFAMANPDPEISYQLAISTRNDIIMATGRSDHPNQVNKIGRAHV
;
A
#
# COMPACT_ATOMS: atom_id res chain seq x y z
N THR A 1 38.71 18.13 -24.83
CA THR A 1 37.41 18.78 -24.65
C THR A 1 36.59 17.96 -23.64
N GLY A 2 36.75 18.27 -22.35
CA GLY A 2 35.97 17.66 -21.31
C GLY A 2 34.50 18.07 -21.50
N VAL A 3 33.65 17.14 -21.88
CA VAL A 3 32.22 17.29 -21.68
C VAL A 3 32.04 17.25 -20.17
N GLN A 4 32.03 18.41 -19.54
CA GLN A 4 31.51 18.54 -18.19
C GLN A 4 30.02 18.21 -18.27
N THR A 5 29.71 16.96 -17.99
CA THR A 5 28.34 16.51 -17.79
C THR A 5 27.86 17.07 -16.46
N CYS A 6 27.50 18.35 -16.47
CA CYS A 6 26.65 18.86 -15.39
C CYS A 6 25.34 18.07 -15.41
N ALA A 7 24.82 17.67 -14.25
CA ALA A 7 23.57 16.90 -14.12
C ALA A 7 22.39 17.52 -14.90
N LEU A 8 22.29 18.84 -14.99
CA LEU A 8 21.26 19.57 -15.72
C LEU A 8 21.17 19.26 -17.23
N PRO A 9 22.29 19.20 -18.02
CA PRO A 9 22.20 18.80 -19.41
C PRO A 9 21.70 17.38 -19.64
N ILE A 10 22.01 16.42 -18.75
CA ILE A 10 21.59 15.03 -18.89
C ILE A 10 20.06 14.94 -18.87
N TYR A 11 19.40 15.55 -17.92
CA TYR A 11 17.94 15.57 -17.84
C TYR A 11 17.28 16.34 -18.98
N LYS A 12 17.97 17.33 -19.58
CA LYS A 12 17.45 18.11 -20.70
C LYS A 12 17.56 17.38 -22.03
N TYR A 13 18.59 16.59 -22.25
CA TYR A 13 18.98 16.07 -23.57
C TYR A 13 18.90 14.55 -23.70
N THR A 14 18.52 13.84 -22.65
CA THR A 14 18.37 12.37 -22.66
C THR A 14 17.01 11.95 -22.14
N SER A 15 16.65 10.69 -22.36
CA SER A 15 15.42 10.10 -21.83
C SER A 15 15.39 9.99 -20.30
N LYS A 16 16.52 10.19 -19.61
CA LYS A 16 16.62 10.08 -18.14
C LYS A 16 15.60 10.95 -17.40
N SER A 17 15.20 12.09 -17.97
CA SER A 17 14.21 12.98 -17.35
C SER A 17 12.79 12.37 -17.26
N ASN A 18 12.49 11.37 -18.10
CA ASN A 18 11.14 10.76 -18.19
C ASN A 18 11.19 9.24 -18.20
N LEU A 19 12.31 8.63 -17.81
CA LEU A 19 12.48 7.18 -17.83
C LEU A 19 12.54 6.62 -16.41
N VAL A 20 11.61 5.75 -16.05
CA VAL A 20 11.53 5.05 -14.77
C VAL A 20 11.82 3.56 -14.96
N ALA A 21 12.59 2.97 -14.05
CA ALA A 21 12.69 1.52 -13.96
C ALA A 21 11.58 0.97 -13.05
N VAL A 22 10.81 0.00 -13.53
CA VAL A 22 9.98 -0.88 -12.71
C VAL A 22 10.77 -2.13 -12.40
N ILE A 23 11.16 -2.34 -11.15
CA ILE A 23 12.09 -3.41 -10.76
C ILE A 23 11.41 -4.37 -9.78
N SER A 24 11.47 -5.67 -10.11
CA SER A 24 10.88 -6.74 -9.30
C SER A 24 11.78 -7.97 -9.26
N ASN A 25 11.61 -8.81 -8.24
CA ASN A 25 12.08 -10.20 -8.25
C ASN A 25 10.90 -11.20 -8.23
N GLY A 26 9.66 -10.72 -8.33
CA GLY A 26 8.47 -11.55 -8.43
C GLY A 26 8.14 -12.36 -7.18
N THR A 27 8.59 -11.92 -5.99
CA THR A 27 8.41 -12.68 -4.74
C THR A 27 7.11 -12.38 -4.01
N ALA A 28 6.34 -11.37 -4.44
CA ALA A 28 5.05 -11.01 -3.83
C ALA A 28 4.04 -10.47 -4.84
N VAL A 29 3.90 -11.15 -5.98
CA VAL A 29 2.98 -10.73 -7.03
C VAL A 29 1.53 -10.84 -6.57
N LEU A 30 0.77 -9.75 -6.74
CA LEU A 30 -0.58 -9.62 -6.23
C LEU A 30 -1.49 -10.74 -6.74
N GLY A 31 -2.08 -11.49 -5.79
CA GLY A 31 -2.98 -12.62 -6.08
C GLY A 31 -2.29 -13.92 -6.49
N LEU A 32 -0.98 -13.88 -6.80
CA LEU A 32 -0.20 -15.05 -7.28
C LEU A 32 0.91 -15.46 -6.30
N GLY A 33 1.38 -14.53 -5.45
CA GLY A 33 2.44 -14.82 -4.48
C GLY A 33 3.85 -14.84 -5.07
N ASP A 34 4.68 -15.74 -4.61
CA ASP A 34 6.07 -15.92 -5.06
C ASP A 34 6.08 -16.77 -6.34
N ILE A 35 6.08 -16.11 -7.50
CA ILE A 35 6.09 -16.77 -8.82
C ILE A 35 7.44 -16.60 -9.54
N GLY A 36 8.35 -15.83 -8.96
CA GLY A 36 9.68 -15.56 -9.50
C GLY A 36 9.71 -14.52 -10.62
N PRO A 37 10.93 -14.09 -11.01
CA PRO A 37 11.11 -12.98 -11.93
C PRO A 37 10.53 -13.22 -13.32
N LEU A 38 10.74 -14.40 -13.91
CA LEU A 38 10.29 -14.69 -15.26
C LEU A 38 8.76 -14.68 -15.39
N ALA A 39 8.05 -15.26 -14.41
CA ALA A 39 6.58 -15.32 -14.44
C ALA A 39 5.93 -13.97 -14.06
N SER A 40 6.64 -13.09 -13.36
CA SER A 40 6.16 -11.74 -13.03
C SER A 40 6.26 -10.75 -14.21
N LYS A 41 7.06 -11.04 -15.24
CA LYS A 41 7.28 -10.16 -16.39
C LYS A 41 6.00 -9.57 -17.01
N PRO A 42 4.93 -10.32 -17.30
CA PRO A 42 3.72 -9.74 -17.88
C PRO A 42 3.06 -8.69 -16.97
N VAL A 43 3.20 -8.85 -15.64
CA VAL A 43 2.65 -7.90 -14.65
C VAL A 43 3.46 -6.61 -14.68
N MET A 44 4.79 -6.71 -14.74
CA MET A 44 5.70 -5.55 -14.78
C MET A 44 5.56 -4.75 -16.09
N GLU A 45 5.43 -5.43 -17.25
CA GLU A 45 5.11 -4.76 -18.50
C GLU A 45 3.76 -4.05 -18.44
N GLY A 46 2.74 -4.70 -17.84
CA GLY A 46 1.44 -4.07 -17.59
C GLY A 46 1.56 -2.82 -16.72
N LYS A 47 2.41 -2.86 -15.69
CA LYS A 47 2.72 -1.69 -14.85
C LYS A 47 3.35 -0.55 -15.68
N GLY A 48 4.33 -0.87 -16.53
CA GLY A 48 4.96 0.08 -17.43
C GLY A 48 3.96 0.74 -18.40
N LEU A 49 3.04 -0.06 -18.94
CA LEU A 49 1.96 0.44 -19.79
C LEU A 49 1.07 1.45 -19.06
N LEU A 50 0.73 1.20 -17.79
CA LEU A 50 -0.08 2.12 -16.98
C LEU A 50 0.66 3.44 -16.70
N PHE A 51 1.97 3.39 -16.42
CA PHE A 51 2.79 4.60 -16.31
C PHE A 51 2.75 5.43 -17.59
N LYS A 52 2.83 4.78 -18.76
CA LYS A 52 2.77 5.48 -20.04
C LYS A 52 1.39 6.07 -20.32
N ILE A 53 0.32 5.30 -20.12
CA ILE A 53 -1.05 5.75 -20.43
C ILE A 53 -1.47 6.92 -19.53
N PHE A 54 -1.18 6.83 -18.22
CA PHE A 54 -1.73 7.77 -17.25
C PHE A 54 -0.82 8.95 -16.90
N ALA A 55 0.49 8.80 -17.06
CA ALA A 55 1.45 9.81 -16.65
C ALA A 55 2.41 10.24 -17.78
N ASP A 56 2.33 9.60 -18.95
CA ASP A 56 3.25 9.77 -20.09
C ASP A 56 4.72 9.52 -19.70
N ILE A 57 4.95 8.65 -18.71
CA ILE A 57 6.30 8.23 -18.26
C ILE A 57 6.72 6.99 -19.04
N ASP A 58 7.93 7.03 -19.58
CA ASP A 58 8.56 5.89 -20.23
C ASP A 58 9.11 4.93 -19.18
N VAL A 59 8.95 3.62 -19.41
CA VAL A 59 9.35 2.60 -18.44
C VAL A 59 10.17 1.51 -19.10
N PHE A 60 11.21 1.05 -18.39
CA PHE A 60 11.78 -0.27 -18.57
C PHE A 60 11.46 -1.10 -17.35
N ASP A 61 10.80 -2.25 -17.57
CA ASP A 61 10.62 -3.26 -16.55
C ASP A 61 11.83 -4.19 -16.51
N ILE A 62 12.30 -4.47 -15.29
CA ILE A 62 13.53 -5.22 -15.03
C ILE A 62 13.25 -6.25 -13.95
N GLU A 63 13.28 -7.52 -14.38
CA GLU A 63 13.11 -8.65 -13.50
C GLU A 63 14.47 -9.17 -13.05
N VAL A 64 14.76 -9.07 -11.76
CA VAL A 64 16.05 -9.47 -11.17
C VAL A 64 15.94 -10.86 -10.57
N ASP A 65 16.67 -11.82 -11.12
CA ASP A 65 16.67 -13.22 -10.68
C ASP A 65 17.59 -13.42 -9.46
N THR A 66 17.17 -12.86 -8.32
CA THR A 66 17.83 -13.09 -7.04
C THR A 66 16.88 -12.89 -5.86
N ASN A 67 17.07 -13.70 -4.82
CA ASN A 67 16.48 -13.52 -3.49
C ASN A 67 17.48 -12.96 -2.47
N ASN A 68 18.70 -12.65 -2.91
CA ASN A 68 19.72 -12.05 -2.06
C ASN A 68 19.58 -10.53 -2.08
N ILE A 69 19.33 -9.93 -0.93
CA ILE A 69 19.11 -8.49 -0.77
C ILE A 69 20.31 -7.67 -1.28
N GLU A 70 21.54 -8.12 -0.97
CA GLU A 70 22.77 -7.40 -1.37
C GLU A 70 22.96 -7.41 -2.89
N GLU A 71 22.73 -8.57 -3.53
CA GLU A 71 22.81 -8.70 -4.99
C GLU A 71 21.73 -7.86 -5.68
N PHE A 72 20.52 -7.86 -5.12
CA PHE A 72 19.42 -7.05 -5.65
C PHE A 72 19.76 -5.57 -5.60
N ILE A 73 20.16 -5.06 -4.42
CA ILE A 73 20.54 -3.66 -4.22
C ILE A 73 21.70 -3.28 -5.13
N GLN A 74 22.74 -4.11 -5.20
CA GLN A 74 23.90 -3.83 -6.05
C GLN A 74 23.52 -3.79 -7.53
N THR A 75 22.64 -4.68 -7.99
CA THR A 75 22.13 -4.67 -9.37
C THR A 75 21.40 -3.37 -9.67
N VAL A 76 20.48 -2.97 -8.81
CA VAL A 76 19.71 -1.72 -8.96
C VAL A 76 20.64 -0.51 -8.98
N LYS A 77 21.64 -0.45 -8.11
CA LYS A 77 22.64 0.64 -8.07
C LYS A 77 23.43 0.71 -9.37
N ASN A 78 23.84 -0.43 -9.92
CA ASN A 78 24.65 -0.46 -11.15
C ASN A 78 23.89 0.05 -12.37
N ILE A 79 22.57 -0.14 -12.44
CA ILE A 79 21.74 0.32 -13.55
C ILE A 79 21.10 1.70 -13.34
N SER A 80 21.07 2.20 -12.10
CA SER A 80 20.41 3.46 -11.72
C SER A 80 20.84 4.69 -12.51
N PRO A 81 22.10 4.81 -13.03
CA PRO A 81 22.48 5.97 -13.84
C PRO A 81 21.61 6.19 -15.08
N THR A 82 20.97 5.14 -15.60
CA THR A 82 20.10 5.20 -16.78
C THR A 82 18.77 5.91 -16.50
N PHE A 83 18.27 5.82 -15.26
CA PHE A 83 16.90 6.17 -14.90
C PHE A 83 16.80 7.51 -14.16
N GLY A 84 15.66 8.17 -14.34
CA GLY A 84 15.26 9.34 -13.56
C GLY A 84 14.58 9.00 -12.24
N GLY A 85 14.10 7.75 -12.10
CA GLY A 85 13.49 7.23 -10.89
C GLY A 85 13.34 5.72 -10.93
N ILE A 86 13.06 5.11 -9.79
CA ILE A 86 12.88 3.67 -9.63
C ILE A 86 11.57 3.40 -8.88
N ASN A 87 10.75 2.54 -9.46
CA ASN A 87 9.59 1.92 -8.83
C ASN A 87 9.93 0.46 -8.51
N LEU A 88 10.03 0.13 -7.24
CA LEU A 88 10.12 -1.26 -6.78
C LEU A 88 8.71 -1.83 -6.71
N GLU A 89 8.52 -3.04 -7.25
CA GLU A 89 7.21 -3.68 -7.37
C GLU A 89 7.27 -5.15 -6.95
N ASP A 90 6.24 -5.64 -6.27
CA ASP A 90 6.02 -7.06 -5.96
C ASP A 90 7.21 -7.77 -5.27
N ILE A 91 7.89 -7.08 -4.37
CA ILE A 91 8.96 -7.61 -3.53
C ILE A 91 8.38 -7.91 -2.15
N LYS A 92 8.60 -9.13 -1.65
CA LYS A 92 8.04 -9.57 -0.36
C LYS A 92 8.60 -8.81 0.84
N ALA A 93 7.76 -8.59 1.84
CA ALA A 93 8.21 -8.16 3.17
C ALA A 93 8.81 -9.37 3.94
N PRO A 94 9.85 -9.17 4.78
CA PRO A 94 10.40 -7.88 5.20
C PRO A 94 11.46 -7.31 4.26
N ASP A 95 11.94 -8.06 3.27
CA ASP A 95 13.05 -7.70 2.37
C ASP A 95 12.80 -6.37 1.65
N ALA A 96 11.55 -6.14 1.23
CA ALA A 96 11.12 -4.90 0.58
C ALA A 96 11.45 -3.65 1.39
N PHE A 97 11.28 -3.70 2.72
CA PHE A 97 11.56 -2.55 3.59
C PHE A 97 13.04 -2.19 3.62
N GLU A 98 13.90 -3.20 3.69
CA GLU A 98 15.35 -2.98 3.72
C GLU A 98 15.87 -2.51 2.36
N ILE A 99 15.43 -3.16 1.28
CA ILE A 99 15.81 -2.81 -0.09
C ILE A 99 15.45 -1.36 -0.38
N GLU A 100 14.20 -0.95 -0.13
CA GLU A 100 13.76 0.41 -0.39
C GLU A 100 14.54 1.42 0.45
N ARG A 101 14.62 1.20 1.76
CA ARG A 101 15.34 2.12 2.65
C ARG A 101 16.77 2.36 2.20
N ARG A 102 17.50 1.30 1.88
CA ARG A 102 18.90 1.40 1.46
C ARG A 102 19.04 2.09 0.10
N LEU A 103 18.18 1.77 -0.86
CA LEU A 103 18.23 2.42 -2.17
C LEU A 103 17.84 3.90 -2.09
N VAL A 104 16.90 4.29 -1.23
CA VAL A 104 16.57 5.70 -0.94
C VAL A 104 17.77 6.43 -0.33
N ASP A 105 18.49 5.80 0.59
CA ASP A 105 19.65 6.40 1.26
C ASP A 105 20.90 6.48 0.34
N GLU A 106 21.04 5.56 -0.61
CA GLU A 106 22.27 5.36 -1.39
C GLU A 106 22.20 5.90 -2.84
N LEU A 107 21.02 6.31 -3.33
CA LEU A 107 20.82 6.83 -4.69
C LEU A 107 20.35 8.28 -4.68
N ASP A 108 20.84 9.06 -5.66
CA ASP A 108 20.47 10.47 -5.87
C ASP A 108 19.20 10.65 -6.73
N ILE A 109 18.48 9.57 -7.04
CA ILE A 109 17.22 9.60 -7.78
C ILE A 109 16.08 9.10 -6.92
N PRO A 110 14.84 9.52 -7.16
CA PRO A 110 13.68 9.01 -6.42
C PRO A 110 13.55 7.48 -6.51
N VAL A 111 13.39 6.84 -5.37
CA VAL A 111 13.07 5.42 -5.25
C VAL A 111 11.82 5.26 -4.43
N MET A 112 10.90 4.42 -4.87
CA MET A 112 9.66 4.14 -4.17
C MET A 112 9.28 2.67 -4.34
N HIS A 113 8.84 2.03 -3.26
CA HIS A 113 8.17 0.73 -3.34
C HIS A 113 6.66 0.94 -3.41
N ASP A 114 6.05 0.63 -4.56
CA ASP A 114 4.65 0.97 -4.80
C ASP A 114 3.68 0.23 -3.88
N ASP A 115 3.93 -1.03 -3.55
CA ASP A 115 3.05 -1.78 -2.63
C ASP A 115 3.07 -1.21 -1.21
N GLN A 116 4.14 -0.55 -0.82
CA GLN A 116 4.20 0.15 0.46
C GLN A 116 3.49 1.50 0.39
N HIS A 117 3.93 2.37 -0.52
CA HIS A 117 3.53 3.78 -0.52
C HIS A 117 2.34 4.07 -1.42
N GLY A 118 2.16 3.32 -2.50
CA GLY A 118 1.07 3.52 -3.44
C GLY A 118 -0.30 3.42 -2.81
N THR A 119 -0.55 2.29 -2.17
CA THR A 119 -1.81 2.04 -1.45
C THR A 119 -2.01 3.04 -0.31
N ALA A 120 -0.94 3.38 0.41
CA ALA A 120 -1.00 4.32 1.52
C ALA A 120 -1.41 5.73 1.07
N ILE A 121 -0.82 6.24 -0.02
CA ILE A 121 -1.12 7.58 -0.53
C ILE A 121 -2.57 7.65 -1.04
N ILE A 122 -3.00 6.69 -1.87
CA ILE A 122 -4.35 6.75 -2.44
C ILE A 122 -5.43 6.53 -1.38
N SER A 123 -5.21 5.62 -0.42
CA SER A 123 -6.15 5.41 0.67
C SER A 123 -6.17 6.57 1.66
N GLY A 124 -5.04 7.26 1.87
CA GLY A 124 -4.98 8.48 2.66
C GLY A 124 -5.80 9.61 2.04
N ALA A 125 -5.68 9.83 0.72
CA ALA A 125 -6.48 10.80 -0.02
C ALA A 125 -7.98 10.46 0.05
N ALA A 126 -8.33 9.18 -0.15
CA ALA A 126 -9.70 8.70 -0.04
C ALA A 126 -10.26 8.89 1.39
N LEU A 127 -9.43 8.66 2.42
CA LEU A 127 -9.82 8.84 3.81
C LEU A 127 -10.19 10.29 4.13
N ILE A 128 -9.39 11.26 3.66
CA ILE A 128 -9.69 12.69 3.86
C ILE A 128 -11.07 13.03 3.30
N ASN A 129 -11.36 12.63 2.06
CA ASN A 129 -12.64 12.88 1.42
C ASN A 129 -13.79 12.14 2.12
N ALA A 130 -13.57 10.88 2.53
CA ALA A 130 -14.59 10.11 3.24
C ALA A 130 -14.93 10.68 4.61
N LEU A 131 -13.96 11.21 5.34
CA LEU A 131 -14.17 11.90 6.62
C LEU A 131 -15.01 13.16 6.47
N GLU A 132 -14.77 13.94 5.41
CA GLU A 132 -15.58 15.13 5.09
C GLU A 132 -17.04 14.73 4.80
N ILE A 133 -17.26 13.71 3.97
CA ILE A 133 -18.62 13.21 3.65
C ILE A 133 -19.32 12.65 4.90
N ALA A 134 -18.57 11.95 5.77
CA ALA A 134 -19.12 11.36 7.01
C ALA A 134 -19.34 12.38 8.14
N ASP A 135 -18.88 13.62 7.98
CA ASP A 135 -18.82 14.66 9.02
C ASP A 135 -18.09 14.17 10.28
N LYS A 136 -16.90 13.58 10.07
CA LYS A 136 -16.06 13.03 11.15
C LYS A 136 -14.72 13.74 11.25
N LYS A 137 -14.26 13.98 12.48
CA LYS A 137 -12.94 14.56 12.73
C LYS A 137 -11.89 13.46 12.83
N ILE A 138 -10.81 13.61 12.07
CA ILE A 138 -9.74 12.63 11.95
C ILE A 138 -9.09 12.24 13.29
N ASN A 139 -9.02 13.15 14.23
CA ASN A 139 -8.43 12.92 15.56
C ASN A 139 -9.39 12.28 16.57
N GLU A 140 -10.66 12.06 16.20
CA GLU A 140 -11.69 11.48 17.08
C GLU A 140 -12.11 10.07 16.62
N VAL A 141 -11.81 9.69 15.37
CA VAL A 141 -12.26 8.41 14.79
C VAL A 141 -11.55 7.21 15.41
N ARG A 142 -12.27 6.10 15.50
CA ARG A 142 -11.74 4.77 15.85
C ARG A 142 -11.56 3.96 14.57
N MET A 143 -10.37 3.46 14.36
CA MET A 143 -9.97 2.78 13.13
C MET A 143 -9.54 1.34 13.40
N VAL A 144 -10.04 0.42 12.58
CA VAL A 144 -9.60 -0.98 12.55
C VAL A 144 -8.90 -1.22 11.23
N ILE A 145 -7.68 -1.75 11.28
CA ILE A 145 -6.90 -2.15 10.11
C ILE A 145 -6.79 -3.68 10.12
N CYS A 146 -7.43 -4.33 9.16
CA CYS A 146 -7.39 -5.77 8.97
C CYS A 146 -6.29 -6.13 7.96
N GLY A 147 -5.16 -6.55 8.49
CA GLY A 147 -3.89 -6.80 7.79
C GLY A 147 -2.74 -6.12 8.53
N ALA A 148 -1.53 -6.69 8.43
CA ALA A 148 -0.29 -6.12 8.98
C ALA A 148 0.92 -6.45 8.09
N GLY A 149 0.68 -6.51 6.77
CA GLY A 149 1.71 -6.56 5.74
C GLY A 149 2.24 -5.17 5.38
N ALA A 150 3.09 -5.09 4.34
CA ALA A 150 3.73 -3.85 3.91
C ALA A 150 2.73 -2.71 3.67
N ALA A 151 1.68 -2.96 2.88
CA ALA A 151 0.64 -1.98 2.60
C ALA A 151 -0.09 -1.51 3.87
N ALA A 152 -0.47 -2.42 4.76
CA ALA A 152 -1.20 -2.08 6.00
C ALA A 152 -0.36 -1.22 6.95
N ILE A 153 0.92 -1.55 7.12
CA ILE A 153 1.86 -0.78 7.94
C ILE A 153 2.02 0.63 7.36
N SER A 154 2.22 0.75 6.05
CA SER A 154 2.39 2.05 5.39
C SER A 154 1.12 2.89 5.42
N CYS A 155 -0.05 2.29 5.21
CA CYS A 155 -1.34 2.95 5.39
C CYS A 155 -1.50 3.47 6.81
N GLY A 156 -1.24 2.63 7.82
CA GLY A 156 -1.32 3.03 9.22
C GLY A 156 -0.39 4.19 9.57
N LYS A 157 0.84 4.21 9.03
CA LYS A 157 1.77 5.34 9.20
C LYS A 157 1.23 6.63 8.60
N ILE A 158 0.70 6.59 7.37
CA ILE A 158 0.08 7.76 6.73
C ILE A 158 -1.15 8.23 7.52
N TYR A 159 -2.03 7.33 7.97
CA TYR A 159 -3.20 7.74 8.75
C TYR A 159 -2.83 8.43 10.07
N LYS A 160 -1.78 7.96 10.75
CA LYS A 160 -1.22 8.65 11.93
C LYS A 160 -0.67 10.03 11.56
N ALA A 161 0.07 10.14 10.47
CA ALA A 161 0.60 11.42 9.98
C ALA A 161 -0.50 12.41 9.58
N LEU A 162 -1.64 11.92 9.07
CA LEU A 162 -2.82 12.73 8.76
C LEU A 162 -3.60 13.17 10.00
N GLY A 163 -3.35 12.56 11.16
CA GLY A 163 -3.94 12.99 12.43
C GLY A 163 -4.79 11.95 13.16
N VAL A 164 -4.89 10.71 12.66
CA VAL A 164 -5.53 9.63 13.43
C VAL A 164 -4.67 9.32 14.65
N LYS A 165 -5.26 9.38 15.84
CA LYS A 165 -4.54 9.09 17.08
C LYS A 165 -4.12 7.63 17.15
N ALA A 166 -2.88 7.36 17.56
CA ALA A 166 -2.33 6.01 17.64
C ALA A 166 -3.16 5.08 18.53
N GLU A 167 -3.65 5.59 19.67
CA GLU A 167 -4.50 4.86 20.60
C GLU A 167 -5.89 4.47 20.02
N ASN A 168 -6.30 5.10 18.95
CA ASN A 168 -7.56 4.83 18.26
C ASN A 168 -7.41 3.82 17.10
N ILE A 169 -6.20 3.37 16.80
CA ILE A 169 -5.93 2.39 15.74
C ILE A 169 -5.77 1.02 16.37
N ILE A 170 -6.51 0.04 15.87
CA ILE A 170 -6.33 -1.38 16.19
C ILE A 170 -5.98 -2.11 14.90
N MET A 171 -4.78 -2.69 14.85
CA MET A 171 -4.30 -3.45 13.69
C MET A 171 -4.29 -4.96 13.97
N PHE A 172 -4.68 -5.73 12.96
CA PHE A 172 -4.74 -7.20 13.01
C PHE A 172 -3.78 -7.83 12.02
N ASP A 173 -3.12 -8.89 12.44
CA ASP A 173 -2.50 -9.85 11.53
C ASP A 173 -3.25 -11.20 11.56
N SER A 174 -2.71 -12.23 10.90
CA SER A 174 -3.32 -13.58 10.85
C SER A 174 -3.42 -14.28 12.21
N LYS A 175 -2.77 -13.76 13.25
CA LYS A 175 -2.75 -14.31 14.60
C LYS A 175 -3.62 -13.51 15.59
N GLY A 176 -4.27 -12.43 15.12
CA GLY A 176 -5.13 -11.57 15.95
C GLY A 176 -4.65 -10.13 16.06
N PRO A 177 -5.16 -9.37 17.05
CA PRO A 177 -4.77 -7.97 17.25
C PRO A 177 -3.30 -7.84 17.63
N LEU A 178 -2.65 -6.76 17.16
CA LEU A 178 -1.33 -6.39 17.63
C LEU A 178 -1.45 -5.74 19.00
N ASN A 179 -1.09 -6.46 20.05
CA ASN A 179 -1.17 -6.00 21.43
C ASN A 179 0.09 -6.39 22.22
N GLU A 180 0.19 -5.88 23.45
CA GLU A 180 1.35 -6.09 24.33
C GLU A 180 1.59 -7.58 24.73
N LYS A 181 0.58 -8.44 24.57
CA LYS A 181 0.69 -9.88 24.86
C LYS A 181 1.43 -10.67 23.76
N ARG A 182 1.82 -9.99 22.66
CA ARG A 182 2.44 -10.59 21.48
C ARG A 182 3.97 -10.44 21.51
N ASP A 183 4.70 -11.54 21.65
CA ASP A 183 6.17 -11.54 21.84
C ASP A 183 6.96 -11.44 20.52
N ASN A 184 6.44 -11.90 19.40
CA ASN A 184 7.17 -12.03 18.13
C ASN A 184 6.66 -11.04 17.07
N LEU A 185 6.67 -9.74 17.40
CA LEU A 185 6.34 -8.68 16.44
C LEU A 185 7.60 -8.08 15.82
N THR A 186 7.59 -7.86 14.52
CA THR A 186 8.64 -7.10 13.83
C THR A 186 8.65 -5.65 14.31
N SER A 187 9.75 -4.92 14.06
CA SER A 187 9.89 -3.50 14.43
C SER A 187 8.73 -2.66 13.92
N GLU A 188 8.32 -2.88 12.66
CA GLU A 188 7.25 -2.13 12.00
C GLU A 188 5.88 -2.39 12.64
N LYS A 189 5.61 -3.63 13.09
CA LYS A 189 4.37 -3.99 13.79
C LYS A 189 4.31 -3.43 15.20
N LYS A 190 5.45 -3.25 15.87
CA LYS A 190 5.52 -2.68 17.22
C LYS A 190 4.99 -1.25 17.27
N ASP A 191 5.09 -0.49 16.18
CA ASP A 191 4.53 0.85 16.05
C ASP A 191 2.99 0.92 16.16
N PHE A 192 2.32 -0.26 16.08
CA PHE A 192 0.88 -0.42 16.11
C PHE A 192 0.37 -1.31 17.24
N ILE A 193 1.16 -1.50 18.28
CA ILE A 193 0.71 -2.18 19.49
C ILE A 193 -0.39 -1.36 20.15
N SER A 194 -1.54 -2.00 20.34
CA SER A 194 -2.70 -1.42 21.03
C SER A 194 -2.75 -1.84 22.49
N ASN A 195 -3.04 -0.89 23.37
CA ASN A 195 -3.28 -1.12 24.81
C ASN A 195 -4.75 -1.55 25.10
N ARG A 196 -5.55 -1.78 24.06
CA ARG A 196 -6.94 -2.22 24.16
C ARG A 196 -6.99 -3.72 24.49
N ASN A 197 -6.91 -4.04 25.78
CA ASN A 197 -6.96 -5.42 26.28
C ASN A 197 -8.34 -6.06 26.25
N ASP A 198 -9.38 -5.28 25.94
CA ASP A 198 -10.78 -5.69 25.76
C ASP A 198 -11.08 -6.19 24.33
N VAL A 199 -10.09 -6.16 23.43
CA VAL A 199 -10.23 -6.59 22.04
C VAL A 199 -9.48 -7.90 21.84
N GLU A 200 -10.23 -8.97 21.62
CA GLU A 200 -9.67 -10.31 21.35
C GLU A 200 -9.94 -10.75 19.90
N SER A 201 -11.00 -10.26 19.30
CA SER A 201 -11.43 -10.61 17.94
C SER A 201 -11.62 -9.40 17.06
N LEU A 202 -11.69 -9.63 15.73
CA LEU A 202 -12.02 -8.57 14.76
C LEU A 202 -13.44 -8.02 15.03
N SER A 203 -14.37 -8.87 15.46
CA SER A 203 -15.73 -8.46 15.83
C SER A 203 -15.76 -7.47 17.00
N ASP A 204 -14.91 -7.69 18.01
CA ASP A 204 -14.80 -6.76 19.14
C ASP A 204 -14.25 -5.40 18.71
N ALA A 205 -13.23 -5.42 17.86
CA ALA A 205 -12.60 -4.18 17.36
C ALA A 205 -13.55 -3.35 16.50
N VAL A 206 -14.30 -4.01 15.62
CA VAL A 206 -15.21 -3.35 14.67
C VAL A 206 -16.40 -2.71 15.37
N LYS A 207 -16.81 -3.22 16.52
CA LYS A 207 -17.91 -2.67 17.30
C LYS A 207 -17.69 -1.21 17.69
N ASN A 208 -18.59 -0.34 17.24
CA ASN A 208 -18.50 1.12 17.40
C ASN A 208 -17.23 1.75 16.78
N SER A 209 -16.56 1.07 15.85
CA SER A 209 -15.50 1.70 15.05
C SER A 209 -16.09 2.58 13.95
N ASP A 210 -15.40 3.66 13.63
CA ASP A 210 -15.78 4.58 12.56
C ASP A 210 -15.27 4.14 11.20
N ILE A 211 -14.10 3.51 11.20
CA ILE A 211 -13.35 3.19 9.99
C ILE A 211 -12.89 1.75 10.02
N PHE A 212 -13.11 1.03 8.93
CA PHE A 212 -12.53 -0.27 8.65
C PHE A 212 -11.65 -0.19 7.39
N ILE A 213 -10.39 -0.59 7.51
CA ILE A 213 -9.42 -0.68 6.43
C ILE A 213 -9.04 -2.14 6.21
N GLY A 214 -9.48 -2.73 5.11
CA GLY A 214 -9.18 -4.09 4.71
C GLY A 214 -7.94 -4.15 3.80
N LEU A 215 -6.92 -4.87 4.24
CA LEU A 215 -5.65 -5.08 3.53
C LEU A 215 -5.15 -6.51 3.78
N SER A 216 -6.05 -7.48 3.78
CA SER A 216 -5.73 -8.86 4.12
C SER A 216 -6.25 -9.87 3.10
N LYS A 217 -7.40 -10.43 3.32
CA LYS A 217 -8.02 -11.44 2.45
C LYS A 217 -9.54 -11.28 2.45
N SER A 218 -10.18 -11.91 1.47
CA SER A 218 -11.63 -11.86 1.29
C SER A 218 -12.43 -12.32 2.50
N ASN A 219 -13.66 -11.79 2.62
CA ASN A 219 -14.68 -12.22 3.57
C ASN A 219 -14.30 -12.11 5.06
N MET A 220 -13.43 -11.15 5.41
CA MET A 220 -13.04 -10.88 6.81
C MET A 220 -14.05 -10.02 7.55
N LEU A 221 -14.77 -9.13 6.87
CA LEU A 221 -15.80 -8.28 7.44
C LEU A 221 -17.19 -8.85 7.12
N THR A 222 -17.91 -9.33 8.12
CA THR A 222 -19.26 -9.86 7.92
C THR A 222 -20.35 -8.77 7.97
N ALA A 223 -21.53 -9.08 7.47
CA ALA A 223 -22.67 -8.15 7.55
C ALA A 223 -23.05 -7.84 9.01
N GLU A 224 -22.93 -8.81 9.91
CA GLU A 224 -23.18 -8.66 11.34
C GLU A 224 -22.18 -7.70 11.97
N MET A 225 -20.88 -7.85 11.67
CA MET A 225 -19.85 -6.90 12.12
C MET A 225 -20.14 -5.49 11.61
N LEU A 226 -20.45 -5.35 10.31
CA LEU A 226 -20.74 -4.06 9.69
C LEU A 226 -21.91 -3.32 10.38
N LYS A 227 -22.94 -4.06 10.80
CA LYS A 227 -24.09 -3.49 11.56
C LYS A 227 -23.68 -2.91 12.91
N THR A 228 -22.59 -3.39 13.52
CA THR A 228 -22.12 -2.91 14.82
C THR A 228 -21.22 -1.69 14.76
N MET A 229 -20.78 -1.27 13.58
CA MET A 229 -19.96 -0.06 13.40
C MET A 229 -20.73 1.20 13.78
N ALA A 230 -20.02 2.28 14.03
CA ALA A 230 -20.58 3.60 14.30
C ALA A 230 -21.47 4.11 13.15
N ILE A 231 -22.20 5.19 13.39
CA ILE A 231 -23.02 5.85 12.36
C ILE A 231 -22.10 6.42 11.25
N ASN A 232 -22.56 6.37 9.99
CA ASN A 232 -21.80 6.77 8.80
C ASN A 232 -20.41 6.10 8.76
N PRO A 233 -20.33 4.76 8.77
CA PRO A 233 -19.05 4.08 8.79
C PRO A 233 -18.34 4.19 7.45
N ILE A 234 -17.03 4.33 7.52
CA ILE A 234 -16.14 4.33 6.35
C ILE A 234 -15.52 2.93 6.24
N VAL A 235 -15.69 2.27 5.09
CA VAL A 235 -15.17 0.93 4.85
C VAL A 235 -14.37 0.91 3.54
N PHE A 236 -13.07 0.71 3.66
CA PHE A 236 -12.17 0.46 2.52
C PHE A 236 -11.80 -1.02 2.51
N ALA A 237 -12.46 -1.80 1.66
CA ALA A 237 -12.20 -3.23 1.50
C ALA A 237 -11.32 -3.44 0.27
N MET A 238 -10.00 -3.46 0.48
CA MET A 238 -8.99 -3.35 -0.58
C MET A 238 -8.28 -4.68 -0.90
N ALA A 239 -8.69 -5.80 -0.30
CA ALA A 239 -8.15 -7.11 -0.68
C ALA A 239 -8.48 -7.45 -2.14
N ASN A 240 -7.56 -8.13 -2.80
CA ASN A 240 -7.68 -8.58 -4.18
C ASN A 240 -7.45 -10.10 -4.28
N PRO A 241 -8.15 -10.82 -5.19
CA PRO A 241 -9.16 -10.31 -6.15
C PRO A 241 -10.52 -9.99 -5.51
N ASP A 242 -10.83 -10.58 -4.37
CA ASP A 242 -12.10 -10.41 -3.67
C ASP A 242 -11.91 -9.58 -2.39
N PRO A 243 -12.76 -8.55 -2.16
CA PRO A 243 -12.65 -7.67 -1.00
C PRO A 243 -13.05 -8.37 0.32
N GLU A 244 -12.70 -7.75 1.45
CA GLU A 244 -13.04 -8.24 2.79
C GLU A 244 -14.55 -8.33 3.03
N ILE A 245 -15.34 -7.55 2.33
CA ILE A 245 -16.79 -7.64 2.20
C ILE A 245 -17.17 -7.23 0.78
N SER A 246 -18.06 -7.96 0.13
CA SER A 246 -18.49 -7.58 -1.22
C SER A 246 -19.25 -6.25 -1.20
N TYR A 247 -19.07 -5.45 -2.25
CA TYR A 247 -19.71 -4.13 -2.37
C TYR A 247 -21.24 -4.25 -2.21
N GLN A 248 -21.87 -5.23 -2.89
CA GLN A 248 -23.31 -5.43 -2.85
C GLN A 248 -23.81 -5.79 -1.44
N LEU A 249 -23.08 -6.66 -0.74
CA LEU A 249 -23.43 -7.03 0.65
C LEU A 249 -23.32 -5.82 1.58
N ALA A 250 -22.28 -5.03 1.43
CA ALA A 250 -22.06 -3.85 2.28
C ALA A 250 -23.17 -2.81 2.13
N ILE A 251 -23.49 -2.41 0.89
CA ILE A 251 -24.53 -1.39 0.63
C ILE A 251 -25.95 -1.90 0.93
N SER A 252 -26.22 -3.21 0.80
CA SER A 252 -27.50 -3.79 1.20
C SER A 252 -27.64 -3.94 2.72
N THR A 253 -26.54 -4.00 3.46
CA THR A 253 -26.51 -4.11 4.92
C THR A 253 -26.73 -2.77 5.62
N ARG A 254 -26.15 -1.69 5.07
CA ARG A 254 -26.23 -0.33 5.62
C ARG A 254 -26.32 0.70 4.50
N ASN A 255 -27.28 1.61 4.61
CA ASN A 255 -27.49 2.70 3.65
C ASN A 255 -26.68 3.98 3.96
N ASP A 256 -26.10 4.07 5.16
CA ASP A 256 -25.27 5.19 5.61
C ASP A 256 -23.76 4.92 5.45
N ILE A 257 -23.38 3.80 4.82
CA ILE A 257 -21.98 3.41 4.63
C ILE A 257 -21.31 4.23 3.52
N ILE A 258 -20.07 4.65 3.77
CA ILE A 258 -19.15 5.12 2.74
C ILE A 258 -18.24 3.95 2.39
N MET A 259 -18.54 3.30 1.26
CA MET A 259 -17.86 2.07 0.82
C MET A 259 -16.91 2.35 -0.33
N ALA A 260 -15.68 1.85 -0.23
CA ALA A 260 -14.70 1.81 -1.30
C ALA A 260 -14.06 0.42 -1.42
N THR A 261 -13.65 0.08 -2.63
CA THR A 261 -12.90 -1.16 -2.92
C THR A 261 -11.68 -0.88 -3.78
N GLY A 262 -10.79 -1.86 -3.90
CA GLY A 262 -9.68 -1.79 -4.86
C GLY A 262 -10.10 -2.03 -6.33
N ARG A 263 -11.38 -2.32 -6.59
CA ARG A 263 -11.88 -2.74 -7.91
C ARG A 263 -12.41 -1.54 -8.72
N SER A 264 -12.19 -1.57 -10.03
CA SER A 264 -12.65 -0.53 -10.97
C SER A 264 -14.11 -0.70 -11.42
N ASP A 265 -14.73 -1.85 -11.12
CA ASP A 265 -16.12 -2.14 -11.47
C ASP A 265 -17.14 -1.68 -10.41
N HIS A 266 -16.68 -1.01 -9.36
CA HIS A 266 -17.51 -0.43 -8.32
C HIS A 266 -17.21 1.05 -8.11
N PRO A 267 -18.16 1.84 -7.61
CA PRO A 267 -17.92 3.22 -7.20
C PRO A 267 -16.83 3.33 -6.12
N ASN A 268 -16.18 4.53 -6.06
CA ASN A 268 -15.16 4.83 -5.05
C ASN A 268 -13.97 3.86 -5.11
N GLN A 269 -13.38 3.70 -6.29
CA GLN A 269 -12.18 2.89 -6.45
C GLN A 269 -11.00 3.50 -5.65
N VAL A 270 -10.45 2.73 -4.71
CA VAL A 270 -9.21 3.05 -3.98
C VAL A 270 -8.12 2.09 -4.45
N ASN A 271 -7.45 2.46 -5.55
CA ASN A 271 -6.41 1.65 -6.18
C ASN A 271 -5.28 2.55 -6.69
N LYS A 272 -4.07 2.00 -6.76
CA LYS A 272 -2.85 2.68 -7.22
C LYS A 272 -2.94 3.24 -8.64
N ILE A 273 -3.76 2.68 -9.50
CA ILE A 273 -3.99 3.14 -10.88
C ILE A 273 -4.48 4.59 -10.92
N GLY A 274 -5.31 5.01 -9.97
CA GLY A 274 -5.82 6.39 -9.90
C GLY A 274 -4.76 7.47 -9.66
N ARG A 275 -3.58 7.11 -9.19
CA ARG A 275 -2.45 8.05 -8.94
C ARG A 275 -1.87 8.67 -10.20
N ALA A 276 -1.99 8.01 -11.32
CA ALA A 276 -1.47 8.52 -12.58
C ALA A 276 -2.28 9.69 -13.15
N HIS A 277 -3.40 10.06 -12.52
CA HIS A 277 -4.25 11.18 -12.94
C HIS A 277 -4.02 12.48 -12.13
N VAL A 278 -3.06 12.48 -11.20
CA VAL A 278 -2.82 13.65 -10.32
C VAL A 278 -1.59 14.42 -10.76
#